data_72b593f21aa7241d3bcebdcc47f03d79
#
_entry.id   72b593f21aa7241d3bcebdcc47f03d79
#
_cell.length_a   1.000
_cell.length_b   1.000
_cell.length_c   1.000
_cell.angle_alpha   90.00
_cell.angle_beta   90.00
_cell.angle_gamma   90.00
#
_symmetry.space_group_name_H-M   'P 1'
#
loop_
_entity.id
_entity.type
_entity.pdbx_description
1 polymer ?
#
loop_
_entity_poly.entity_id
_entity_poly.type
_entity_poly.pdbx_seq_one_letter_code
_entity_poly.pdbx_strand_id
1 'polypeptide(L)'
;YLTGIGHNNLRLGDVEKSVQTANDFGLSLWYEGVVISIDDCISEMGKILGITFNSVENHTLTEIMGLATLETAPPLAPFIETQLPELAKKYRLGIVSDTGLTSAKFLRCLLLRDNIISHFAALGFSDEMGYSKPDPTIFHLTLQHLGVASSESVHIGDLIQTDIYGAKRAGMRAIQYTNESQKQYTNEFKTDNQNLAADAVIDNFRNIKLVIDDW
;
A
#
# COMPACT_ATOMS: atom_id res chain seq x y z
N TYR A 1 13.38 -21.91 7.80
CA TYR A 1 14.37 -21.05 8.47
C TYR A 1 14.33 -21.22 9.98
N LEU A 2 13.20 -20.93 10.65
CA LEU A 2 13.10 -20.94 12.13
C LEU A 2 13.59 -22.26 12.76
N THR A 3 13.23 -23.40 12.19
CA THR A 3 13.72 -24.72 12.67
C THR A 3 15.22 -24.88 12.49
N GLY A 4 15.80 -24.33 11.41
CA GLY A 4 17.24 -24.38 11.15
C GLY A 4 18.10 -23.55 12.09
N ILE A 5 17.51 -22.61 12.84
CA ILE A 5 18.22 -21.74 13.81
C ILE A 5 17.92 -22.09 15.28
N GLY A 6 17.34 -23.27 15.53
CA GLY A 6 17.15 -23.80 16.88
C GLY A 6 15.71 -23.81 17.41
N HIS A 7 14.75 -23.28 16.67
CA HIS A 7 13.32 -23.32 17.04
C HIS A 7 12.66 -24.64 16.58
N ASN A 8 13.24 -25.77 16.98
CA ASN A 8 12.88 -27.12 16.49
C ASN A 8 11.49 -27.62 16.88
N ASN A 9 10.86 -26.97 17.84
CA ASN A 9 9.52 -27.36 18.34
C ASN A 9 8.37 -26.72 17.54
N LEU A 10 8.65 -25.80 16.60
CA LEU A 10 7.65 -25.14 15.79
C LEU A 10 7.11 -26.07 14.70
N ARG A 11 5.79 -26.13 14.60
CA ARG A 11 5.09 -26.76 13.48
C ARG A 11 4.77 -25.71 12.42
N LEU A 12 4.71 -26.13 11.17
CA LEU A 12 4.36 -25.23 10.05
C LEU A 12 3.04 -24.50 10.32
N GLY A 13 2.01 -25.19 10.79
CA GLY A 13 0.72 -24.58 11.08
C GLY A 13 0.76 -23.51 12.19
N ASP A 14 1.69 -23.62 13.16
CA ASP A 14 1.87 -22.59 14.19
C ASP A 14 2.47 -21.31 13.58
N VAL A 15 3.41 -21.48 12.66
CA VAL A 15 4.04 -20.35 11.93
C VAL A 15 3.00 -19.68 11.01
N GLU A 16 2.27 -20.46 10.21
CA GLU A 16 1.21 -19.94 9.32
C GLU A 16 0.17 -19.14 10.13
N LYS A 17 -0.29 -19.70 11.24
CA LYS A 17 -1.22 -19.01 12.15
C LYS A 17 -0.62 -17.73 12.73
N SER A 18 0.67 -17.73 13.10
CA SER A 18 1.31 -16.53 13.62
C SER A 18 1.41 -15.42 12.59
N VAL A 19 1.73 -15.73 11.33
CA VAL A 19 1.74 -14.78 10.22
C VAL A 19 0.34 -14.20 10.00
N GLN A 20 -0.69 -15.05 9.93
CA GLN A 20 -2.06 -14.59 9.74
C GLN A 20 -2.51 -13.68 10.88
N THR A 21 -2.28 -14.08 12.12
CA THR A 21 -2.68 -13.28 13.30
C THR A 21 -1.92 -11.96 13.37
N ALA A 22 -0.63 -11.95 13.03
CA ALA A 22 0.16 -10.71 12.97
C ALA A 22 -0.32 -9.78 11.84
N ASN A 23 -0.75 -10.33 10.70
CA ASN A 23 -1.37 -9.56 9.63
C ASN A 23 -2.70 -8.95 10.08
N ASP A 24 -3.57 -9.72 10.71
CA ASP A 24 -4.86 -9.24 11.21
C ASP A 24 -4.68 -8.16 12.29
N PHE A 25 -3.68 -8.32 13.16
CA PHE A 25 -3.27 -7.30 14.14
C PHE A 25 -2.80 -6.03 13.42
N GLY A 26 -1.91 -6.15 12.44
CA GLY A 26 -1.43 -5.01 11.64
C GLY A 26 -2.58 -4.28 10.94
N LEU A 27 -3.51 -5.02 10.33
CA LEU A 27 -4.70 -4.45 9.69
C LEU A 27 -5.58 -3.70 10.71
N SER A 28 -5.78 -4.24 11.91
CA SER A 28 -6.59 -3.57 12.95
C SER A 28 -5.99 -2.22 13.35
N LEU A 29 -4.68 -2.14 13.52
CA LEU A 29 -3.98 -0.91 13.84
C LEU A 29 -3.99 0.08 12.66
N TRP A 30 -3.81 -0.43 11.44
CA TRP A 30 -3.90 0.39 10.25
C TRP A 30 -5.27 1.06 10.08
N TYR A 31 -6.35 0.35 10.39
CA TYR A 31 -7.70 0.93 10.42
C TYR A 31 -7.86 2.04 11.47
N GLU A 32 -7.06 2.02 12.53
CA GLU A 32 -6.98 3.09 13.53
C GLU A 32 -6.04 4.24 13.11
N GLY A 33 -5.44 4.16 11.91
CA GLY A 33 -4.53 5.17 11.37
C GLY A 33 -3.10 5.05 11.91
N VAL A 34 -2.75 3.93 12.52
CA VAL A 34 -1.39 3.65 13.01
C VAL A 34 -0.52 3.16 11.87
N VAL A 35 0.67 3.74 11.74
CA VAL A 35 1.68 3.26 10.79
C VAL A 35 2.23 1.93 11.29
N ILE A 36 2.14 0.90 10.46
CA ILE A 36 2.63 -0.44 10.77
C ILE A 36 3.83 -0.75 9.89
N SER A 37 4.89 -1.25 10.52
CA SER A 37 6.07 -1.76 9.85
C SER A 37 6.09 -3.30 9.84
N ILE A 38 6.92 -3.86 8.98
CA ILE A 38 7.18 -5.30 8.97
C ILE A 38 7.75 -5.78 10.31
N ASP A 39 8.55 -4.94 10.99
CA ASP A 39 9.15 -5.26 12.29
C ASP A 39 8.08 -5.40 13.38
N ASP A 40 7.02 -4.58 13.34
CA ASP A 40 5.89 -4.72 14.25
C ASP A 40 5.18 -6.06 14.05
N CYS A 41 4.97 -6.46 12.80
CA CYS A 41 4.36 -7.75 12.46
C CYS A 41 5.24 -8.93 12.89
N ILE A 42 6.56 -8.87 12.67
CA ILE A 42 7.49 -9.92 13.10
C ILE A 42 7.53 -10.00 14.64
N SER A 43 7.52 -8.85 15.31
CA SER A 43 7.45 -8.80 16.78
C SER A 43 6.18 -9.49 17.30
N GLU A 44 5.04 -9.26 16.66
CA GLU A 44 3.77 -9.88 17.02
C GLU A 44 3.79 -11.40 16.75
N MET A 45 4.34 -11.82 15.60
CA MET A 45 4.58 -13.25 15.34
C MET A 45 5.41 -13.89 16.45
N GLY A 46 6.48 -13.23 16.91
CA GLY A 46 7.31 -13.68 18.00
C GLY A 46 6.53 -13.89 19.29
N LYS A 47 5.68 -12.94 19.67
CA LYS A 47 4.80 -13.05 20.85
C LYS A 47 3.88 -14.28 20.75
N ILE A 48 3.26 -14.50 19.59
CA ILE A 48 2.35 -15.61 19.34
C ILE A 48 3.08 -16.96 19.43
N LEU A 49 4.31 -17.02 18.92
CA LEU A 49 5.15 -18.23 18.95
C LEU A 49 5.89 -18.44 20.27
N GLY A 50 5.86 -17.47 21.21
CA GLY A 50 6.63 -17.49 22.44
C GLY A 50 8.15 -17.33 22.21
N ILE A 51 8.53 -16.60 21.17
CA ILE A 51 9.91 -16.38 20.73
C ILE A 51 10.22 -14.89 20.74
N THR A 52 11.40 -14.52 21.23
CA THR A 52 11.94 -13.17 21.02
C THR A 52 13.01 -13.27 19.96
N PHE A 53 12.73 -12.72 18.79
CA PHE A 53 13.70 -12.68 17.69
C PHE A 53 14.80 -11.66 17.97
N ASN A 54 16.05 -12.04 17.75
CA ASN A 54 17.16 -11.10 17.76
C ASN A 54 17.21 -10.30 16.45
N SER A 55 18.08 -9.30 16.38
CA SER A 55 18.17 -8.39 15.21
C SER A 55 18.52 -9.11 13.91
N VAL A 56 19.32 -10.17 13.95
CA VAL A 56 19.69 -10.97 12.76
C VAL A 56 18.49 -11.80 12.28
N GLU A 57 17.78 -12.42 13.22
CA GLU A 57 16.58 -13.21 12.95
C GLU A 57 15.47 -12.32 12.38
N ASN A 58 15.23 -11.15 12.98
CA ASN A 58 14.26 -10.18 12.50
C ASN A 58 14.60 -9.76 11.05
N HIS A 59 15.85 -9.31 10.81
CA HIS A 59 16.28 -8.93 9.48
C HIS A 59 16.09 -10.07 8.45
N THR A 60 16.43 -11.30 8.82
CA THR A 60 16.28 -12.45 7.92
C THR A 60 14.80 -12.76 7.64
N LEU A 61 13.92 -12.65 8.64
CA LEU A 61 12.49 -12.83 8.45
C LEU A 61 11.91 -11.73 7.52
N THR A 62 12.32 -10.49 7.71
CA THR A 62 11.97 -9.37 6.81
C THR A 62 12.35 -9.67 5.36
N GLU A 63 13.57 -10.16 5.12
CA GLU A 63 14.01 -10.52 3.78
C GLU A 63 13.22 -11.70 3.20
N ILE A 64 12.96 -12.75 3.98
CA ILE A 64 12.17 -13.92 3.56
C ILE A 64 10.74 -13.49 3.17
N MET A 65 10.07 -12.68 4.00
CA MET A 65 8.71 -12.23 3.73
C MET A 65 8.65 -11.31 2.50
N GLY A 66 9.64 -10.41 2.37
CA GLY A 66 9.74 -9.55 1.21
C GLY A 66 10.00 -10.33 -0.09
N LEU A 67 10.88 -11.32 -0.08
CA LEU A 67 11.12 -12.20 -1.24
C LEU A 67 9.86 -13.01 -1.59
N ALA A 68 9.14 -13.54 -0.60
CA ALA A 68 7.88 -14.22 -0.85
C ALA A 68 6.85 -13.29 -1.53
N THR A 69 6.80 -12.02 -1.13
CA THR A 69 5.96 -11.03 -1.81
C THR A 69 6.35 -10.85 -3.28
N LEU A 70 7.66 -10.81 -3.60
CA LEU A 70 8.11 -10.69 -4.99
C LEU A 70 7.69 -11.88 -5.86
N GLU A 71 7.67 -13.07 -5.26
CA GLU A 71 7.28 -14.30 -5.97
C GLU A 71 5.76 -14.42 -6.15
N THR A 72 4.98 -13.93 -5.18
CA THR A 72 3.53 -14.12 -5.15
C THR A 72 2.73 -12.87 -5.52
N ALA A 73 3.39 -11.74 -5.78
CA ALA A 73 2.72 -10.50 -6.13
C ALA A 73 1.78 -10.66 -7.32
N PRO A 74 0.58 -10.09 -7.26
CA PRO A 74 -0.37 -10.13 -8.35
C PRO A 74 0.19 -9.42 -9.59
N PRO A 75 -0.33 -9.72 -10.78
CA PRO A 75 0.03 -8.99 -11.99
C PRO A 75 -0.43 -7.53 -11.88
N LEU A 76 0.14 -6.67 -12.71
CA LEU A 76 -0.31 -5.29 -12.85
C LEU A 76 -1.80 -5.24 -13.21
N ALA A 77 -2.45 -4.19 -12.74
CA ALA A 77 -3.84 -3.93 -13.13
C ALA A 77 -3.94 -3.79 -14.66
N PRO A 78 -5.05 -4.25 -15.25
CA PRO A 78 -5.21 -4.21 -16.71
C PRO A 78 -4.96 -2.83 -17.30
N PHE A 79 -4.22 -2.78 -18.40
CA PHE A 79 -3.87 -1.58 -19.19
C PHE A 79 -2.90 -0.60 -18.53
N ILE A 80 -2.47 -0.84 -17.28
CA ILE A 80 -1.56 0.09 -16.60
C ILE A 80 -0.23 0.24 -17.37
N GLU A 81 0.30 -0.85 -17.92
CA GLU A 81 1.54 -0.85 -18.73
C GLU A 81 1.48 0.11 -19.93
N THR A 82 0.30 0.27 -20.52
CA THR A 82 0.12 1.17 -21.67
C THR A 82 -0.26 2.58 -21.25
N GLN A 83 -0.99 2.73 -20.14
CA GLN A 83 -1.47 4.04 -19.71
C GLN A 83 -0.40 4.85 -18.95
N LEU A 84 0.43 4.20 -18.13
CA LEU A 84 1.48 4.89 -17.36
C LEU A 84 2.45 5.69 -18.24
N PRO A 85 3.02 5.14 -19.33
CA PRO A 85 3.90 5.91 -20.20
C PRO A 85 3.21 7.12 -20.84
N GLU A 86 1.94 6.99 -21.22
CA GLU A 86 1.18 8.09 -21.82
C GLU A 86 0.85 9.19 -20.79
N LEU A 87 0.50 8.80 -19.57
CA LEU A 87 0.27 9.75 -18.49
C LEU A 87 1.57 10.46 -18.09
N ALA A 88 2.69 9.74 -18.00
CA ALA A 88 3.99 10.31 -17.64
C ALA A 88 4.52 11.35 -18.64
N LYS A 89 4.04 11.35 -19.90
CA LYS A 89 4.36 12.39 -20.88
C LYS A 89 3.71 13.74 -20.55
N LYS A 90 2.58 13.74 -19.86
CA LYS A 90 1.77 14.92 -19.57
C LYS A 90 1.82 15.35 -18.12
N TYR A 91 1.90 14.40 -17.18
CA TYR A 91 1.73 14.60 -15.77
C TYR A 91 2.94 14.10 -14.99
N ARG A 92 3.20 14.70 -13.84
CA ARG A 92 4.14 14.16 -12.84
C ARG A 92 3.40 13.09 -12.05
N LEU A 93 3.89 11.85 -12.11
CA LEU A 93 3.28 10.74 -11.41
C LEU A 93 3.99 10.48 -10.10
N GLY A 94 3.22 10.15 -9.06
CA GLY A 94 3.71 9.71 -7.76
C GLY A 94 2.93 8.51 -7.24
N ILE A 95 3.53 7.81 -6.30
CA ILE A 95 2.88 6.73 -5.55
C ILE A 95 2.68 7.18 -4.10
N VAL A 96 1.53 6.88 -3.53
CA VAL A 96 1.26 6.93 -2.08
C VAL A 96 0.77 5.54 -1.68
N SER A 97 1.55 4.83 -0.87
CA SER A 97 1.23 3.46 -0.48
C SER A 97 1.53 3.20 0.99
N ASP A 98 0.59 2.53 1.65
CA ASP A 98 0.84 1.93 2.94
C ASP A 98 1.57 0.61 2.75
N THR A 99 2.56 0.32 3.59
CA THR A 99 3.53 -0.76 3.35
C THR A 99 3.18 -2.05 4.10
N GLY A 100 2.73 -1.98 5.35
CA GLY A 100 2.33 -3.17 6.12
C GLY A 100 3.41 -4.26 6.13
N LEU A 101 3.05 -5.47 5.72
CA LEU A 101 3.96 -6.64 5.66
C LEU A 101 5.03 -6.54 4.56
N THR A 102 4.88 -5.61 3.62
CA THR A 102 5.83 -5.44 2.52
C THR A 102 6.47 -4.07 2.61
N SER A 103 7.74 -4.01 2.98
CA SER A 103 8.44 -2.73 3.12
C SER A 103 8.64 -2.03 1.77
N ALA A 104 8.87 -0.72 1.83
CA ALA A 104 9.18 0.14 0.69
C ALA A 104 10.28 -0.43 -0.22
N LYS A 105 11.30 -1.08 0.36
CA LYS A 105 12.37 -1.77 -0.37
C LYS A 105 11.81 -2.77 -1.37
N PHE A 106 10.91 -3.66 -0.93
CA PHE A 106 10.35 -4.71 -1.79
C PHE A 106 9.29 -4.18 -2.75
N LEU A 107 8.52 -3.16 -2.36
CA LEU A 107 7.60 -2.47 -3.28
C LEU A 107 8.39 -1.83 -4.44
N ARG A 108 9.55 -1.22 -4.18
CA ARG A 108 10.44 -0.74 -5.26
C ARG A 108 10.93 -1.87 -6.16
N CYS A 109 11.26 -3.04 -5.59
CA CYS A 109 11.65 -4.20 -6.39
C CYS A 109 10.50 -4.67 -7.30
N LEU A 110 9.24 -4.64 -6.85
CA LEU A 110 8.07 -4.95 -7.68
C LEU A 110 7.94 -3.94 -8.83
N LEU A 111 8.02 -2.64 -8.55
CA LEU A 111 7.96 -1.59 -9.57
C LEU A 111 9.10 -1.70 -10.60
N LEU A 112 10.29 -2.14 -10.16
CA LEU A 112 11.44 -2.41 -11.04
C LEU A 112 11.21 -3.67 -11.88
N ARG A 113 10.74 -4.77 -11.29
CA ARG A 113 10.41 -6.02 -11.99
C ARG A 113 9.44 -5.77 -13.14
N ASP A 114 8.44 -4.93 -12.87
CA ASP A 114 7.37 -4.62 -13.82
C ASP A 114 7.73 -3.45 -14.76
N ASN A 115 8.98 -2.94 -14.70
CA ASN A 115 9.51 -1.85 -15.52
C ASN A 115 8.69 -0.55 -15.47
N ILE A 116 8.04 -0.26 -14.36
CA ILE A 116 7.17 0.92 -14.21
C ILE A 116 7.74 2.00 -13.28
N ILE A 117 8.76 1.70 -12.49
CA ILE A 117 9.31 2.63 -11.49
C ILE A 117 9.76 3.96 -12.10
N SER A 118 10.32 3.93 -13.31
CA SER A 118 10.84 5.11 -14.00
C SER A 118 9.77 6.13 -14.41
N HIS A 119 8.49 5.75 -14.38
CA HIS A 119 7.39 6.66 -14.67
C HIS A 119 7.00 7.52 -13.47
N PHE A 120 7.47 7.19 -12.26
CA PHE A 120 7.12 7.90 -11.05
C PHE A 120 8.25 8.84 -10.61
N ALA A 121 7.94 10.12 -10.44
CA ALA A 121 8.87 11.14 -9.98
C ALA A 121 8.95 11.20 -8.44
N ALA A 122 7.97 10.65 -7.72
CA ALA A 122 7.97 10.56 -6.27
C ALA A 122 7.35 9.23 -5.81
N LEU A 123 7.89 8.66 -4.72
CA LEU A 123 7.40 7.44 -4.09
C LEU A 123 7.20 7.72 -2.59
N GLY A 124 5.94 7.77 -2.16
CA GLY A 124 5.52 7.96 -0.78
C GLY A 124 5.12 6.62 -0.16
N PHE A 125 5.98 6.06 0.67
CA PHE A 125 5.74 4.82 1.40
C PHE A 125 5.61 5.09 2.89
N SER A 126 4.62 4.49 3.55
CA SER A 126 4.28 4.81 4.93
C SER A 126 5.41 4.50 5.93
N ASP A 127 6.15 3.41 5.73
CA ASP A 127 7.28 3.03 6.58
C ASP A 127 8.48 3.99 6.50
N GLU A 128 8.64 4.70 5.38
CA GLU A 128 9.68 5.70 5.20
C GLU A 128 9.24 7.10 5.60
N MET A 129 7.96 7.43 5.40
CA MET A 129 7.41 8.75 5.69
C MET A 129 6.88 8.90 7.12
N GLY A 130 6.61 7.79 7.83
CA GLY A 130 6.06 7.80 9.17
C GLY A 130 4.57 8.17 9.26
N TYR A 131 3.87 8.18 8.13
CA TYR A 131 2.44 8.48 8.02
C TYR A 131 1.78 7.47 7.08
N SER A 132 0.57 7.04 7.39
CA SER A 132 -0.26 6.16 6.53
C SER A 132 -1.55 6.86 6.13
N LYS A 133 -2.13 6.44 5.01
CA LYS A 133 -3.47 6.88 4.60
C LYS A 133 -4.49 6.44 5.68
N PRO A 134 -5.47 7.26 6.04
CA PRO A 134 -5.90 8.49 5.38
C PRO A 134 -5.29 9.79 5.95
N ASP A 135 -4.14 9.75 6.64
CA ASP A 135 -3.49 10.99 7.10
C ASP A 135 -3.09 11.84 5.88
N PRO A 136 -3.55 13.10 5.79
CA PRO A 136 -3.23 13.97 4.66
C PRO A 136 -1.72 14.28 4.53
N THR A 137 -0.95 14.06 5.59
CA THR A 137 0.49 14.35 5.61
C THR A 137 1.25 13.52 4.60
N ILE A 138 0.94 12.22 4.43
CA ILE A 138 1.63 11.37 3.45
C ILE A 138 1.41 11.88 2.01
N PHE A 139 0.20 12.36 1.71
CA PHE A 139 -0.11 12.97 0.41
C PHE A 139 0.67 14.27 0.23
N HIS A 140 0.66 15.18 1.22
CA HIS A 140 1.37 16.45 1.15
C HIS A 140 2.89 16.26 0.97
N LEU A 141 3.51 15.32 1.69
CA LEU A 141 4.93 15.01 1.55
C LEU A 141 5.24 14.49 0.14
N THR A 142 4.38 13.62 -0.40
CA THR A 142 4.56 13.11 -1.77
C THR A 142 4.39 14.22 -2.80
N LEU A 143 3.39 15.10 -2.63
CA LEU A 143 3.19 16.26 -3.50
C LEU A 143 4.35 17.26 -3.43
N GLN A 144 4.94 17.45 -2.25
CA GLN A 144 6.15 18.27 -2.07
C GLN A 144 7.31 17.70 -2.90
N HIS A 145 7.53 16.39 -2.87
CA HIS A 145 8.54 15.74 -3.72
C HIS A 145 8.22 15.85 -5.21
N LEU A 146 6.93 15.84 -5.59
CA LEU A 146 6.51 16.10 -6.96
C LEU A 146 6.64 17.57 -7.37
N GLY A 147 6.70 18.50 -6.41
CA GLY A 147 6.72 19.94 -6.65
C GLY A 147 5.42 20.45 -7.27
N VAL A 148 4.26 19.98 -6.78
CA VAL A 148 2.92 20.35 -7.27
C VAL A 148 1.99 20.68 -6.11
N ALA A 149 0.97 21.51 -6.36
CA ALA A 149 -0.04 21.85 -5.35
C ALA A 149 -1.12 20.77 -5.27
N SER A 150 -1.75 20.63 -4.10
CA SER A 150 -2.87 19.69 -3.91
C SER A 150 -4.03 19.98 -4.87
N SER A 151 -4.35 21.27 -5.10
CA SER A 151 -5.44 21.68 -6.00
C SER A 151 -5.22 21.34 -7.48
N GLU A 152 -3.96 21.06 -7.86
CA GLU A 152 -3.57 20.65 -9.22
C GLU A 152 -3.36 19.16 -9.35
N SER A 153 -3.74 18.39 -8.31
CA SER A 153 -3.41 16.98 -8.18
C SER A 153 -4.67 16.14 -8.05
N VAL A 154 -4.56 14.90 -8.53
CA VAL A 154 -5.57 13.87 -8.37
C VAL A 154 -4.94 12.60 -7.79
N HIS A 155 -5.59 12.00 -6.81
CA HIS A 155 -5.24 10.67 -6.33
C HIS A 155 -6.18 9.63 -6.92
N ILE A 156 -5.63 8.50 -7.32
CA ILE A 156 -6.39 7.36 -7.82
C ILE A 156 -6.13 6.19 -6.89
N GLY A 157 -7.19 5.67 -6.28
CA GLY A 157 -7.09 4.55 -5.36
C GLY A 157 -8.40 3.78 -5.27
N ASP A 158 -8.40 2.69 -4.55
CA ASP A 158 -9.51 1.74 -4.51
C ASP A 158 -10.31 1.83 -3.20
N LEU A 159 -9.67 2.20 -2.11
CA LEU A 159 -10.29 2.23 -0.78
C LEU A 159 -10.85 3.62 -0.46
N ILE A 160 -12.17 3.68 -0.25
CA ILE A 160 -12.86 4.95 0.06
C ILE A 160 -12.29 5.57 1.35
N GLN A 161 -12.04 4.77 2.39
CA GLN A 161 -11.64 5.24 3.72
C GLN A 161 -10.21 5.79 3.77
N THR A 162 -9.32 5.26 2.98
CA THR A 162 -7.91 5.61 3.00
C THR A 162 -7.52 6.47 1.80
N ASP A 163 -7.83 6.03 0.58
CA ASP A 163 -7.42 6.72 -0.63
C ASP A 163 -8.27 7.96 -0.89
N ILE A 164 -9.60 7.76 -1.00
CA ILE A 164 -10.50 8.85 -1.39
C ILE A 164 -10.60 9.87 -0.26
N TYR A 165 -10.85 9.39 0.96
CA TYR A 165 -10.94 10.27 2.12
C TYR A 165 -9.64 11.02 2.40
N GLY A 166 -8.50 10.32 2.36
CA GLY A 166 -7.18 10.93 2.59
C GLY A 166 -6.85 11.99 1.55
N ALA A 167 -7.05 11.69 0.26
CA ALA A 167 -6.83 12.63 -0.83
C ALA A 167 -7.72 13.88 -0.72
N LYS A 168 -9.00 13.70 -0.43
CA LYS A 168 -9.94 14.83 -0.23
C LYS A 168 -9.52 15.70 0.96
N ARG A 169 -9.06 15.10 2.07
CA ARG A 169 -8.52 15.84 3.22
C ARG A 169 -7.23 16.59 2.89
N ALA A 170 -6.43 16.05 1.97
CA ALA A 170 -5.22 16.72 1.48
C ALA A 170 -5.53 17.84 0.45
N GLY A 171 -6.80 18.08 0.12
CA GLY A 171 -7.21 19.10 -0.84
C GLY A 171 -7.01 18.69 -2.30
N MET A 172 -6.87 17.40 -2.58
CA MET A 172 -6.77 16.83 -3.91
C MET A 172 -8.14 16.47 -4.49
N ARG A 173 -8.21 16.30 -5.80
CA ARG A 173 -9.28 15.49 -6.41
C ARG A 173 -9.00 14.02 -6.17
N ALA A 174 -10.05 13.20 -6.23
CA ALA A 174 -9.95 11.76 -6.01
C ALA A 174 -10.76 10.98 -7.04
N ILE A 175 -10.14 9.98 -7.65
CA ILE A 175 -10.78 9.00 -8.54
C ILE A 175 -10.80 7.66 -7.81
N GLN A 176 -11.97 7.06 -7.67
CA GLN A 176 -12.07 5.70 -7.17
C GLN A 176 -11.88 4.70 -8.31
N TYR A 177 -10.91 3.80 -8.17
CA TYR A 177 -10.76 2.63 -9.02
C TYR A 177 -11.52 1.46 -8.44
N THR A 178 -12.42 0.86 -9.21
CA THR A 178 -13.21 -0.30 -8.78
C THR A 178 -12.92 -1.48 -9.70
N ASN A 179 -12.63 -2.65 -9.12
CA ASN A 179 -12.55 -3.89 -9.87
C ASN A 179 -13.38 -5.00 -9.19
N GLU A 180 -13.65 -6.08 -9.92
CA GLU A 180 -14.47 -7.18 -9.43
C GLU A 180 -13.88 -7.86 -8.19
N SER A 181 -12.54 -7.95 -8.08
CA SER A 181 -11.85 -8.62 -6.97
C SER A 181 -11.90 -7.81 -5.66
N GLN A 182 -12.20 -6.52 -5.72
CA GLN A 182 -12.22 -5.65 -4.54
C GLN A 182 -13.62 -5.45 -3.94
N LYS A 183 -14.66 -5.90 -4.62
CA LYS A 183 -16.06 -5.79 -4.14
C LYS A 183 -16.26 -6.38 -2.75
N GLN A 184 -15.47 -7.37 -2.36
CA GLN A 184 -15.55 -7.99 -1.03
C GLN A 184 -15.00 -7.09 0.10
N TYR A 185 -14.09 -6.15 -0.19
CA TYR A 185 -13.49 -5.27 0.82
C TYR A 185 -14.28 -3.97 1.03
N THR A 186 -15.14 -3.59 0.08
CA THR A 186 -15.88 -2.32 0.12
C THR A 186 -17.10 -2.34 1.05
N ASN A 187 -17.55 -3.51 1.51
CA ASN A 187 -18.79 -3.67 2.27
C ASN A 187 -18.61 -3.56 3.80
N GLU A 188 -17.39 -3.51 4.33
CA GLU A 188 -17.17 -3.58 5.78
C GLU A 188 -17.15 -2.21 6.49
N PHE A 189 -17.09 -1.12 5.75
CA PHE A 189 -16.98 0.21 6.33
C PHE A 189 -18.22 1.08 6.05
N LYS A 190 -19.12 1.14 7.02
CA LYS A 190 -20.16 2.16 7.06
C LYS A 190 -19.53 3.47 7.54
N THR A 191 -19.15 4.34 6.62
CA THR A 191 -18.81 5.71 6.98
C THR A 191 -20.09 6.53 7.09
N ASP A 192 -20.34 7.12 8.26
CA ASP A 192 -21.45 8.03 8.50
C ASP A 192 -21.34 9.37 7.74
N ASN A 193 -20.33 9.54 6.91
CA ASN A 193 -20.05 10.79 6.20
C ASN A 193 -20.42 10.71 4.72
N GLN A 194 -21.62 11.20 4.39
CA GLN A 194 -22.14 11.35 3.02
C GLN A 194 -21.32 12.34 2.13
N ASN A 195 -20.30 13.02 2.67
CA ASN A 195 -19.49 14.03 1.95
C ASN A 195 -18.17 13.48 1.37
N LEU A 196 -17.99 12.16 1.30
CA LEU A 196 -16.72 11.52 0.93
C LEU A 196 -16.79 10.77 -0.41
N ALA A 197 -17.63 11.24 -1.33
CA ALA A 197 -17.65 10.68 -2.67
C ALA A 197 -16.38 11.05 -3.45
N ALA A 198 -15.85 10.09 -4.21
CA ALA A 198 -14.85 10.36 -5.22
C ALA A 198 -15.42 11.36 -6.26
N ASP A 199 -14.55 12.19 -6.84
CA ASP A 199 -14.95 13.12 -7.90
C ASP A 199 -15.29 12.37 -9.21
N ALA A 200 -14.71 11.18 -9.39
CA ALA A 200 -15.06 10.24 -10.45
C ALA A 200 -14.81 8.79 -10.01
N VAL A 201 -15.44 7.85 -10.70
CA VAL A 201 -15.24 6.40 -10.52
C VAL A 201 -14.87 5.79 -11.85
N ILE A 202 -13.82 4.95 -11.85
CA ILE A 202 -13.40 4.19 -13.03
C ILE A 202 -13.27 2.72 -12.66
N ASP A 203 -13.58 1.84 -13.59
CA ASP A 203 -13.36 0.38 -13.51
C ASP A 203 -12.22 -0.07 -14.41
N ASN A 204 -11.68 0.86 -15.21
CA ASN A 204 -10.66 0.58 -16.20
C ASN A 204 -9.70 1.78 -16.33
N PHE A 205 -8.41 1.51 -16.27
CA PHE A 205 -7.37 2.54 -16.38
C PHE A 205 -7.35 3.26 -17.75
N ARG A 206 -7.95 2.72 -18.81
CA ARG A 206 -8.15 3.43 -20.09
C ARG A 206 -8.97 4.70 -19.94
N ASN A 207 -9.86 4.75 -18.94
CA ASN A 207 -10.78 5.85 -18.71
C ASN A 207 -10.14 7.02 -17.96
N ILE A 208 -8.95 6.87 -17.37
CA ILE A 208 -8.28 7.92 -16.59
C ILE A 208 -8.17 9.21 -17.39
N LYS A 209 -7.65 9.10 -18.63
CA LYS A 209 -7.40 10.28 -19.47
C LYS A 209 -8.69 11.03 -19.78
N LEU A 210 -9.77 10.31 -20.06
CA LEU A 210 -11.07 10.92 -20.33
C LEU A 210 -11.56 11.75 -19.15
N VAL A 211 -11.41 11.21 -17.94
CA VAL A 211 -11.82 11.89 -16.71
C VAL A 211 -10.97 13.12 -16.43
N ILE A 212 -9.63 13.01 -16.57
CA ILE A 212 -8.72 14.10 -16.21
C ILE A 212 -8.76 15.23 -17.28
N ASP A 213 -8.93 14.90 -18.55
CA ASP A 213 -8.98 15.90 -19.62
C ASP A 213 -10.28 16.76 -19.55
N ASP A 214 -11.31 16.31 -18.82
CA ASP A 214 -12.57 17.05 -18.58
C ASP A 214 -12.48 18.00 -17.35
N TRP A 215 -11.37 18.02 -16.62
CA TRP A 215 -11.15 18.79 -15.38
C TRP A 215 -10.29 20.02 -15.59
#